data_a8101dc675061ea0f012a75521dcc6d6
#
_entry.id   a8101dc675061ea0f012a75521dcc6d6
#
_cell.length_a   1.000
_cell.length_b   1.000
_cell.length_c   1.000
_cell.angle_alpha   90.00
_cell.angle_beta   90.00
_cell.angle_gamma   90.00
#
_symmetry.space_group_name_H-M   'P 1'
#
loop_
_entity.id
_entity.type
_entity.pdbx_description
1 polymer ?
#
loop_
_entity_poly.entity_id
_entity_poly.type
_entity_poly.pdbx_seq_one_letter_code
_entity_poly.pdbx_strand_id
1 'polypeptide(L)'
;QLPILFDSPPESAQSIEMARLLAHAAEELETLAFLPLELVREAGAASSAVVPQLKTSELEALKQSPRMVEILDDAPAALSLTDAIVCERLPFEPGWRETLLASIAAGVRVFHLVTDYHGRGDGRFVRDLVMEAHALLVEKGLRDMVTLIGSGGIAAAEHVPKAIICGFDAVALDTPVLAALQAQPEGSVTDAATARFRLPASLNVEWGVQRLKNLSAAWRDQLLEILGAMGLREVRRLRGELGLAMFQRDLEQEAFGGIDGYE
;
A
#
# COMPACT_ATOMS: atom_id res chain seq x y z
N GLN A 1 3.14 15.83 1.55
CA GLN A 1 2.87 14.68 0.65
C GLN A 1 1.77 13.81 1.24
N LEU A 2 0.93 13.25 0.39
CA LEU A 2 -0.11 12.32 0.77
C LEU A 2 0.53 10.93 0.95
N PRO A 3 0.28 10.19 2.05
CA PRO A 3 0.86 8.87 2.28
C PRO A 3 0.09 7.76 1.54
N ILE A 4 -0.28 8.02 0.30
CA ILE A 4 -1.07 7.14 -0.55
C ILE A 4 -0.31 6.87 -1.84
N LEU A 5 -0.18 5.60 -2.18
CA LEU A 5 0.38 5.09 -3.42
C LEU A 5 -0.70 4.26 -4.14
N PHE A 6 -0.45 3.88 -5.38
CA PHE A 6 -1.31 2.96 -6.11
C PHE A 6 -0.66 1.57 -6.16
N ASP A 7 -1.36 0.55 -5.67
CA ASP A 7 -0.91 -0.84 -5.80
C ASP A 7 -1.26 -1.38 -7.18
N SER A 8 -0.59 -2.45 -7.56
CA SER A 8 -0.85 -3.17 -8.79
C SER A 8 -2.29 -3.72 -8.81
N PRO A 9 -3.05 -3.46 -9.86
CA PRO A 9 -4.37 -4.06 -10.00
C PRO A 9 -4.26 -5.59 -10.17
N PRO A 10 -5.31 -6.35 -9.80
CA PRO A 10 -5.35 -7.79 -10.04
C PRO A 10 -5.25 -8.10 -11.54
N GLU A 11 -4.75 -9.29 -11.89
CA GLU A 11 -4.50 -9.69 -13.28
C GLU A 11 -5.70 -9.43 -14.21
N SER A 12 -6.92 -9.70 -13.72
CA SER A 12 -8.15 -9.47 -14.48
C SER A 12 -8.43 -8.00 -14.84
N ALA A 13 -7.83 -7.05 -14.13
CA ALA A 13 -7.95 -5.62 -14.36
C ALA A 13 -6.68 -4.99 -14.97
N GLN A 14 -5.67 -5.79 -15.28
CA GLN A 14 -4.47 -5.31 -15.95
C GLN A 14 -4.72 -5.11 -17.44
N SER A 15 -4.36 -3.93 -17.93
CA SER A 15 -4.36 -3.60 -19.36
C SER A 15 -3.35 -2.46 -19.62
N ILE A 16 -3.01 -2.27 -20.89
CA ILE A 16 -2.14 -1.15 -21.32
C ILE A 16 -2.73 0.19 -20.89
N GLU A 17 -4.04 0.36 -21.02
CA GLU A 17 -4.77 1.57 -20.64
C GLU A 17 -4.71 1.80 -19.14
N MET A 18 -4.89 0.73 -18.33
CA MET A 18 -4.78 0.80 -16.88
C MET A 18 -3.37 1.20 -16.45
N ALA A 19 -2.34 0.63 -17.05
CA ALA A 19 -0.96 0.98 -16.72
C ALA A 19 -0.64 2.44 -17.05
N ARG A 20 -1.04 2.93 -18.24
CA ARG A 20 -0.89 4.32 -18.62
C ARG A 20 -1.63 5.27 -17.68
N LEU A 21 -2.85 4.90 -17.32
CA LEU A 21 -3.69 5.66 -16.40
C LEU A 21 -3.04 5.80 -15.02
N LEU A 22 -2.60 4.68 -14.43
CA LEU A 22 -1.95 4.68 -13.11
C LEU A 22 -0.63 5.44 -13.12
N ALA A 23 0.20 5.25 -14.15
CA ALA A 23 1.44 5.98 -14.30
C ALA A 23 1.21 7.50 -14.39
N HIS A 24 0.29 7.94 -15.25
CA HIS A 24 -0.03 9.35 -15.41
C HIS A 24 -0.66 9.96 -14.16
N ALA A 25 -1.59 9.24 -13.50
CA ALA A 25 -2.17 9.70 -12.23
C ALA A 25 -1.12 9.82 -11.13
N ALA A 26 -0.17 8.88 -11.05
CA ALA A 26 0.92 8.93 -10.08
C ALA A 26 1.85 10.13 -10.33
N GLU A 27 2.17 10.45 -11.59
CA GLU A 27 2.95 11.63 -11.95
C GLU A 27 2.24 12.93 -11.54
N GLU A 28 0.97 13.09 -11.91
CA GLU A 28 0.22 14.31 -11.60
C GLU A 28 -0.04 14.51 -10.10
N LEU A 29 -0.13 13.43 -9.35
CA LEU A 29 -0.32 13.43 -7.90
C LEU A 29 0.99 13.44 -7.11
N GLU A 30 2.15 13.41 -7.78
CA GLU A 30 3.47 13.30 -7.17
C GLU A 30 3.57 12.12 -6.19
N THR A 31 2.98 10.97 -6.57
CA THR A 31 3.01 9.72 -5.83
C THR A 31 3.64 8.59 -6.64
N LEU A 32 3.48 7.34 -6.21
CA LEU A 32 4.03 6.16 -6.87
C LEU A 32 2.93 5.18 -7.27
N ALA A 33 3.14 4.48 -8.38
CA ALA A 33 2.32 3.36 -8.82
C ALA A 33 3.17 2.10 -8.99
N PHE A 34 2.78 1.02 -8.32
CA PHE A 34 3.36 -0.31 -8.49
C PHE A 34 2.73 -0.99 -9.69
N LEU A 35 3.52 -1.45 -10.64
CA LEU A 35 3.04 -2.08 -11.87
C LEU A 35 3.94 -3.26 -12.28
N PRO A 36 3.38 -4.39 -12.76
CA PRO A 36 4.19 -5.47 -13.32
C PRO A 36 5.12 -4.97 -14.41
N LEU A 37 6.37 -5.41 -14.40
CA LEU A 37 7.39 -4.96 -15.36
C LEU A 37 6.97 -5.15 -16.80
N GLU A 38 6.37 -6.29 -17.14
CA GLU A 38 5.89 -6.55 -18.51
C GLU A 38 4.86 -5.53 -18.95
N LEU A 39 3.90 -5.21 -18.07
CA LEU A 39 2.86 -4.23 -18.33
C LEU A 39 3.44 -2.81 -18.50
N VAL A 40 4.44 -2.45 -17.69
CA VAL A 40 5.17 -1.17 -17.85
C VAL A 40 5.83 -1.07 -19.22
N ARG A 41 6.43 -2.16 -19.71
CA ARG A 41 7.07 -2.22 -21.02
C ARG A 41 6.08 -2.11 -22.17
N GLU A 42 5.02 -2.90 -22.14
CA GLU A 42 3.98 -2.92 -23.17
C GLU A 42 3.24 -1.59 -23.29
N ALA A 43 2.94 -0.99 -22.15
CA ALA A 43 2.27 0.31 -22.10
C ALA A 43 3.17 1.50 -22.43
N GLY A 44 4.51 1.32 -22.41
CA GLY A 44 5.46 2.42 -22.50
C GLY A 44 5.32 3.38 -21.30
N ALA A 45 4.95 2.86 -20.13
CA ALA A 45 4.58 3.65 -18.96
C ALA A 45 5.76 3.87 -17.98
N ALA A 46 7.00 3.67 -18.42
CA ALA A 46 8.17 3.88 -17.60
C ALA A 46 8.34 5.37 -17.24
N SER A 47 8.33 5.67 -15.94
CA SER A 47 8.54 7.03 -15.42
C SER A 47 9.11 6.99 -14.01
N SER A 48 9.48 8.15 -13.48
CA SER A 48 9.97 8.27 -12.09
C SER A 48 8.88 8.01 -11.03
N ALA A 49 7.61 8.02 -11.43
CA ALA A 49 6.45 7.73 -10.57
C ALA A 49 6.03 6.25 -10.62
N VAL A 50 6.63 5.45 -11.52
CA VAL A 50 6.32 4.02 -11.64
C VAL A 50 7.39 3.20 -10.95
N VAL A 51 6.93 2.26 -10.11
CA VAL A 51 7.75 1.24 -9.44
C VAL A 51 7.47 -0.09 -10.12
N PRO A 52 8.36 -0.58 -10.98
CA PRO A 52 8.17 -1.87 -11.64
C PRO A 52 8.27 -3.00 -10.62
N GLN A 53 7.31 -3.91 -10.67
CA GLN A 53 7.29 -5.17 -9.92
C GLN A 53 7.94 -6.25 -10.76
N LEU A 54 8.95 -6.91 -10.21
CA LEU A 54 9.73 -7.91 -10.94
C LEU A 54 10.41 -8.90 -9.99
N LYS A 55 10.88 -9.99 -10.55
CA LYS A 55 11.78 -10.93 -9.87
C LYS A 55 13.22 -10.45 -9.99
N THR A 56 14.07 -10.87 -9.06
CA THR A 56 15.49 -10.54 -9.05
C THR A 56 16.19 -10.89 -10.38
N SER A 57 15.82 -12.01 -11.00
CA SER A 57 16.35 -12.45 -12.30
C SER A 57 15.99 -11.52 -13.47
N GLU A 58 15.02 -10.64 -13.32
CA GLU A 58 14.55 -9.73 -14.37
C GLU A 58 15.22 -8.34 -14.30
N LEU A 59 16.02 -8.07 -13.27
CA LEU A 59 16.69 -6.78 -13.07
C LEU A 59 17.61 -6.41 -14.24
N GLU A 60 18.36 -7.36 -14.78
CA GLU A 60 19.24 -7.13 -15.93
C GLU A 60 18.48 -6.71 -17.20
N ALA A 61 17.21 -7.04 -17.27
CA ALA A 61 16.36 -6.69 -18.39
C ALA A 61 15.81 -5.25 -18.32
N LEU A 62 16.06 -4.50 -17.24
CA LEU A 62 15.69 -3.09 -17.13
C LEU A 62 16.56 -2.24 -18.06
N LYS A 63 15.94 -1.61 -19.07
CA LYS A 63 16.65 -0.73 -20.02
C LYS A 63 17.06 0.61 -19.40
N GLN A 64 16.35 1.04 -18.38
CA GLN A 64 16.59 2.27 -17.63
C GLN A 64 16.49 1.92 -16.15
N SER A 65 17.35 2.50 -15.31
CA SER A 65 17.26 2.34 -13.87
C SER A 65 16.08 3.18 -13.34
N PRO A 66 15.00 2.57 -12.85
CA PRO A 66 13.93 3.29 -12.18
C PRO A 66 14.44 3.82 -10.84
N ARG A 67 13.72 4.77 -10.25
CA ARG A 67 14.05 5.27 -8.91
C ARG A 67 13.92 4.20 -7.83
N MET A 68 12.93 3.30 -7.97
CA MET A 68 12.62 2.20 -7.06
C MET A 68 12.16 1.00 -7.88
N VAL A 69 12.44 -0.19 -7.39
CA VAL A 69 11.90 -1.47 -7.88
C VAL A 69 11.21 -2.22 -6.74
N GLU A 70 10.13 -2.92 -7.03
CA GLU A 70 9.52 -3.84 -6.07
C GLU A 70 9.89 -5.28 -6.45
N ILE A 71 10.57 -5.97 -5.53
CA ILE A 71 11.05 -7.33 -5.73
C ILE A 71 10.07 -8.32 -5.10
N LEU A 72 9.72 -9.34 -5.89
CA LEU A 72 8.68 -10.31 -5.55
C LEU A 72 9.24 -11.63 -4.98
N ASP A 73 10.57 -11.82 -5.01
CA ASP A 73 11.22 -13.08 -4.59
C ASP A 73 12.38 -12.85 -3.60
N ASP A 74 13.56 -12.46 -4.05
CA ASP A 74 14.77 -12.33 -3.22
C ASP A 74 15.30 -10.88 -3.25
N ALA A 75 14.69 -10.03 -2.43
CA ALA A 75 15.08 -8.63 -2.34
C ALA A 75 16.50 -8.42 -1.80
N PRO A 76 17.01 -9.18 -0.83
CA PRO A 76 18.43 -9.13 -0.46
C PRO A 76 19.41 -9.33 -1.62
N ALA A 77 19.18 -10.30 -2.49
CA ALA A 77 20.03 -10.54 -3.65
C ALA A 77 19.97 -9.37 -4.66
N ALA A 78 18.81 -8.72 -4.80
CA ALA A 78 18.61 -7.59 -5.68
C ALA A 78 19.48 -6.36 -5.32
N LEU A 79 19.84 -6.18 -4.05
CA LEU A 79 20.62 -5.02 -3.57
C LEU A 79 21.97 -4.87 -4.28
N SER A 80 22.59 -5.98 -4.72
CA SER A 80 23.88 -5.96 -5.42
C SER A 80 23.74 -5.81 -6.94
N LEU A 81 22.52 -5.86 -7.47
CA LEU A 81 22.22 -5.90 -8.92
C LEU A 81 21.65 -4.59 -9.47
N THR A 82 21.29 -3.66 -8.59
CA THR A 82 20.68 -2.39 -9.01
C THR A 82 21.06 -1.24 -8.08
N ASP A 83 21.15 -0.03 -8.63
CA ASP A 83 21.28 1.21 -7.86
C ASP A 83 19.91 1.79 -7.44
N ALA A 84 18.80 1.20 -7.90
CA ALA A 84 17.46 1.60 -7.51
C ALA A 84 17.18 1.27 -6.04
N ILE A 85 16.27 2.01 -5.43
CA ILE A 85 15.76 1.64 -4.11
C ILE A 85 15.03 0.31 -4.24
N VAL A 86 15.47 -0.69 -3.48
CA VAL A 86 14.83 -2.01 -3.43
C VAL A 86 13.70 -1.96 -2.39
N CYS A 87 12.47 -2.19 -2.86
CA CYS A 87 11.28 -2.44 -2.05
C CYS A 87 11.00 -3.94 -2.07
N GLU A 88 10.91 -4.58 -0.93
CA GLU A 88 10.49 -5.98 -0.82
C GLU A 88 8.99 -6.08 -0.67
N ARG A 89 8.32 -6.79 -1.58
CA ARG A 89 6.91 -7.16 -1.41
C ARG A 89 6.83 -8.39 -0.52
N LEU A 90 6.33 -8.20 0.70
CA LEU A 90 6.28 -9.21 1.74
C LEU A 90 4.83 -9.48 2.16
N PRO A 91 4.22 -10.58 1.71
CA PRO A 91 2.91 -11.01 2.20
C PRO A 91 2.97 -11.36 3.69
N PHE A 92 1.90 -11.04 4.42
CA PHE A 92 1.73 -11.53 5.80
C PHE A 92 1.34 -13.01 5.79
N GLU A 93 2.32 -13.88 5.55
CA GLU A 93 2.22 -15.32 5.59
C GLU A 93 3.03 -15.87 6.77
N PRO A 94 2.84 -17.16 7.18
CA PRO A 94 3.66 -17.76 8.22
C PRO A 94 5.15 -17.58 7.95
N GLY A 95 5.92 -17.08 8.94
CA GLY A 95 7.35 -16.80 8.79
C GLY A 95 7.70 -15.36 8.34
N TRP A 96 6.71 -14.49 8.15
CA TRP A 96 6.93 -13.09 7.71
C TRP A 96 7.89 -12.31 8.63
N ARG A 97 7.89 -12.59 9.95
CA ARG A 97 8.74 -11.90 10.93
C ARG A 97 10.22 -12.19 10.70
N GLU A 98 10.53 -13.46 10.52
CA GLU A 98 11.88 -13.96 10.26
C GLU A 98 12.40 -13.39 8.94
N THR A 99 11.57 -13.40 7.90
CA THR A 99 11.89 -12.82 6.59
C THR A 99 12.14 -11.32 6.70
N LEU A 100 11.25 -10.57 7.35
CA LEU A 100 11.41 -9.13 7.58
C LEU A 100 12.75 -8.81 8.24
N LEU A 101 13.08 -9.48 9.35
CA LEU A 101 14.31 -9.24 10.09
C LEU A 101 15.54 -9.65 9.28
N ALA A 102 15.50 -10.76 8.57
CA ALA A 102 16.60 -11.22 7.72
C ALA A 102 16.88 -10.23 6.58
N SER A 103 15.84 -9.76 5.90
CA SER A 103 15.99 -8.78 4.82
C SER A 103 16.50 -7.43 5.33
N ILE A 104 16.06 -6.98 6.51
CA ILE A 104 16.61 -5.77 7.15
C ILE A 104 18.11 -5.95 7.47
N ALA A 105 18.51 -7.11 8.01
CA ALA A 105 19.91 -7.43 8.31
C ALA A 105 20.76 -7.46 7.04
N ALA A 106 20.21 -7.92 5.92
CA ALA A 106 20.84 -7.91 4.60
C ALA A 106 20.94 -6.52 3.96
N GLY A 107 20.18 -5.52 4.44
CA GLY A 107 20.25 -4.14 3.94
C GLY A 107 19.00 -3.60 3.28
N VAL A 108 17.92 -4.39 3.15
CA VAL A 108 16.63 -3.88 2.66
C VAL A 108 16.06 -2.85 3.64
N ARG A 109 15.50 -1.77 3.12
CA ARG A 109 14.99 -0.66 3.94
C ARG A 109 13.55 -0.25 3.62
N VAL A 110 12.99 -0.74 2.55
CA VAL A 110 11.61 -0.47 2.15
C VAL A 110 10.87 -1.79 2.01
N PHE A 111 9.73 -1.92 2.67
CA PHE A 111 8.91 -3.11 2.67
C PHE A 111 7.48 -2.75 2.30
N HIS A 112 6.89 -3.50 1.38
CA HIS A 112 5.48 -3.46 1.08
C HIS A 112 4.81 -4.69 1.69
N LEU A 113 4.19 -4.51 2.84
CA LEU A 113 3.52 -5.57 3.60
C LEU A 113 2.10 -5.74 3.07
N VAL A 114 1.77 -6.95 2.64
CA VAL A 114 0.54 -7.21 1.89
C VAL A 114 -0.37 -8.19 2.63
N THR A 115 -1.66 -7.85 2.68
CA THR A 115 -2.74 -8.74 3.09
C THR A 115 -3.69 -9.00 1.92
N ASP A 116 -4.68 -9.87 2.12
CA ASP A 116 -5.78 -10.02 1.16
C ASP A 116 -6.70 -8.77 1.12
N TYR A 117 -7.68 -8.73 0.21
CA TYR A 117 -8.60 -7.59 0.07
C TYR A 117 -9.55 -7.39 1.28
N HIS A 118 -9.66 -8.38 2.17
CA HIS A 118 -10.38 -8.28 3.44
C HIS A 118 -9.47 -7.88 4.61
N GLY A 119 -8.21 -7.57 4.34
CA GLY A 119 -7.22 -7.23 5.36
C GLY A 119 -6.80 -8.43 6.20
N ARG A 120 -6.76 -9.64 5.61
CA ARG A 120 -6.35 -10.87 6.29
C ARG A 120 -4.99 -11.35 5.82
N GLY A 121 -4.17 -11.79 6.75
CA GLY A 121 -2.87 -12.42 6.52
C GLY A 121 -2.49 -13.24 7.75
N ASP A 122 -1.77 -14.35 7.59
CA ASP A 122 -1.36 -15.25 8.68
C ASP A 122 -2.51 -15.57 9.65
N GLY A 123 -3.73 -15.77 9.12
CA GLY A 123 -4.93 -16.06 9.90
C GLY A 123 -5.48 -14.90 10.74
N ARG A 124 -4.92 -13.70 10.63
CA ARG A 124 -5.20 -12.54 11.49
C ARG A 124 -5.61 -11.31 10.68
N PHE A 125 -6.15 -10.31 11.34
CA PHE A 125 -6.52 -9.04 10.72
C PHE A 125 -5.31 -8.10 10.62
N VAL A 126 -5.25 -7.32 9.55
CA VAL A 126 -4.13 -6.41 9.21
C VAL A 126 -3.74 -5.48 10.36
N ARG A 127 -4.70 -4.95 11.13
CA ARG A 127 -4.43 -4.13 12.30
C ARG A 127 -3.44 -4.81 13.26
N ASP A 128 -3.72 -6.05 13.63
CA ASP A 128 -2.93 -6.79 14.62
C ASP A 128 -1.55 -7.16 14.08
N LEU A 129 -1.47 -7.47 12.78
CA LEU A 129 -0.22 -7.77 12.09
C LEU A 129 0.71 -6.55 11.99
N VAL A 130 0.15 -5.39 11.64
CA VAL A 130 0.91 -4.15 11.52
C VAL A 130 1.39 -3.64 12.88
N MET A 131 0.51 -3.68 13.88
CA MET A 131 0.90 -3.32 15.25
C MET A 131 2.04 -4.19 15.76
N GLU A 132 2.00 -5.48 15.47
CA GLU A 132 3.08 -6.41 15.83
C GLU A 132 4.37 -6.12 15.05
N ALA A 133 4.28 -5.89 13.74
CA ALA A 133 5.45 -5.50 12.94
C ALA A 133 6.09 -4.21 13.47
N HIS A 134 5.26 -3.21 13.78
CA HIS A 134 5.72 -1.96 14.38
C HIS A 134 6.41 -2.18 15.72
N ALA A 135 5.77 -2.91 16.64
CA ALA A 135 6.30 -3.19 17.97
C ALA A 135 7.61 -3.99 17.91
N LEU A 136 7.68 -5.01 17.05
CA LEU A 136 8.89 -5.80 16.81
C LEU A 136 10.07 -4.90 16.36
N LEU A 137 9.83 -4.01 15.42
CA LEU A 137 10.86 -3.11 14.92
C LEU A 137 11.27 -2.05 15.94
N VAL A 138 10.35 -1.57 16.78
CA VAL A 138 10.65 -0.68 17.90
C VAL A 138 11.51 -1.39 18.94
N GLU A 139 11.12 -2.60 19.35
CA GLU A 139 11.88 -3.42 20.30
C GLU A 139 13.32 -3.67 19.83
N LYS A 140 13.51 -3.89 18.53
CA LYS A 140 14.84 -4.13 17.93
C LYS A 140 15.61 -2.83 17.64
N GLY A 141 15.04 -1.66 17.85
CA GLY A 141 15.65 -0.36 17.49
C GLY A 141 15.78 -0.13 15.99
N LEU A 142 14.97 -0.80 15.18
CA LEU A 142 15.04 -0.79 13.71
C LEU A 142 13.97 0.09 13.05
N ARG A 143 12.91 0.48 13.79
CA ARG A 143 11.72 1.10 13.20
C ARG A 143 11.99 2.38 12.41
N ASP A 144 12.92 3.20 12.84
CA ASP A 144 13.28 4.45 12.16
C ASP A 144 14.22 4.26 10.96
N MET A 145 14.74 3.05 10.78
CA MET A 145 15.63 2.71 9.69
C MET A 145 14.90 2.17 8.46
N VAL A 146 13.61 1.85 8.58
CA VAL A 146 12.83 1.19 7.53
C VAL A 146 11.54 1.95 7.23
N THR A 147 11.07 1.81 6.00
CA THR A 147 9.77 2.30 5.54
C THR A 147 8.84 1.12 5.35
N LEU A 148 7.66 1.17 5.96
CA LEU A 148 6.61 0.18 5.82
C LEU A 148 5.46 0.75 5.00
N ILE A 149 5.22 0.17 3.84
CA ILE A 149 4.05 0.44 3.00
C ILE A 149 3.07 -0.71 3.23
N GLY A 150 1.78 -0.44 3.29
CA GLY A 150 0.76 -1.46 3.49
C GLY A 150 -0.28 -1.50 2.40
N SER A 151 -0.71 -2.70 1.99
CA SER A 151 -1.87 -2.89 1.10
C SER A 151 -2.77 -4.03 1.56
N GLY A 152 -3.99 -4.03 1.03
CA GLY A 152 -5.05 -4.96 1.41
C GLY A 152 -5.95 -4.45 2.54
N GLY A 153 -7.26 -4.62 2.39
CA GLY A 153 -8.27 -4.18 3.37
C GLY A 153 -8.46 -2.67 3.52
N ILE A 154 -7.81 -1.86 2.70
CA ILE A 154 -7.92 -0.39 2.74
C ILE A 154 -8.98 0.04 1.72
N ALA A 155 -10.24 0.19 2.15
CA ALA A 155 -11.36 0.45 1.27
C ALA A 155 -12.00 1.85 1.45
N ALA A 156 -11.68 2.57 2.53
CA ALA A 156 -12.24 3.88 2.86
C ALA A 156 -11.17 4.84 3.34
N ALA A 157 -11.43 6.15 3.24
CA ALA A 157 -10.44 7.18 3.55
C ALA A 157 -9.97 7.14 5.01
N GLU A 158 -10.86 6.83 5.95
CA GLU A 158 -10.52 6.69 7.37
C GLU A 158 -9.62 5.48 7.66
N HIS A 159 -9.48 4.52 6.73
CA HIS A 159 -8.53 3.43 6.90
C HIS A 159 -7.08 3.92 6.78
N VAL A 160 -6.83 5.01 6.05
CA VAL A 160 -5.47 5.56 5.87
C VAL A 160 -4.86 6.02 7.19
N PRO A 161 -5.46 6.96 7.96
CA PRO A 161 -4.92 7.34 9.26
C PRO A 161 -4.87 6.17 10.24
N LYS A 162 -5.88 5.28 10.24
CA LYS A 162 -5.88 4.07 11.09
C LYS A 162 -4.69 3.15 10.79
N ALA A 163 -4.38 2.92 9.52
CA ALA A 163 -3.25 2.11 9.09
C ALA A 163 -1.90 2.73 9.52
N ILE A 164 -1.77 4.06 9.43
CA ILE A 164 -0.56 4.76 9.85
C ILE A 164 -0.43 4.73 11.38
N ILE A 165 -1.51 4.94 12.12
CA ILE A 165 -1.52 4.81 13.58
C ILE A 165 -1.08 3.41 14.01
N CYS A 166 -1.50 2.36 13.30
CA CYS A 166 -1.05 0.99 13.55
C CYS A 166 0.42 0.75 13.27
N GLY A 167 1.07 1.59 12.44
CA GLY A 167 2.51 1.50 12.23
C GLY A 167 3.01 1.60 10.80
N PHE A 168 2.16 1.73 9.78
CA PHE A 168 2.61 2.00 8.41
C PHE A 168 3.15 3.43 8.25
N ASP A 169 4.00 3.64 7.26
CA ASP A 169 4.45 4.98 6.82
C ASP A 169 3.59 5.49 5.66
N ALA A 170 3.09 4.59 4.84
CA ALA A 170 2.21 4.86 3.71
C ALA A 170 1.33 3.65 3.40
N VAL A 171 0.31 3.87 2.58
CA VAL A 171 -0.58 2.81 2.10
C VAL A 171 -0.61 2.77 0.57
N ALA A 172 -0.69 1.58 0.00
CA ALA A 172 -0.89 1.38 -1.42
C ALA A 172 -2.34 0.92 -1.68
N LEU A 173 -3.05 1.65 -2.52
CA LEU A 173 -4.48 1.44 -2.79
C LEU A 173 -4.68 0.58 -4.03
N ASP A 174 -5.50 -0.44 -3.88
CA ASP A 174 -5.97 -1.35 -4.93
C ASP A 174 -7.49 -1.19 -5.16
N THR A 175 -8.29 -1.70 -4.23
CA THR A 175 -9.76 -1.71 -4.31
C THR A 175 -10.39 -0.32 -4.50
N PRO A 176 -9.96 0.75 -3.79
CA PRO A 176 -10.52 2.08 -4.01
C PRO A 176 -10.22 2.64 -5.39
N VAL A 177 -9.05 2.30 -5.96
CA VAL A 177 -8.70 2.66 -7.34
C VAL A 177 -9.66 2.02 -8.32
N LEU A 178 -9.90 0.71 -8.19
CA LEU A 178 -10.84 -0.04 -9.03
C LEU A 178 -12.27 0.52 -8.91
N ALA A 179 -12.71 0.82 -7.69
CA ALA A 179 -14.02 1.42 -7.44
C ALA A 179 -14.14 2.82 -8.08
N ALA A 180 -13.11 3.66 -7.96
CA ALA A 180 -13.08 4.98 -8.60
C ALA A 180 -13.16 4.87 -10.13
N LEU A 181 -12.60 3.84 -10.72
CA LEU A 181 -12.64 3.54 -12.16
C LEU A 181 -13.89 2.77 -12.59
N GLN A 182 -14.86 2.59 -11.68
CA GLN A 182 -16.13 1.88 -11.94
C GLN A 182 -15.93 0.41 -12.34
N ALA A 183 -14.85 -0.22 -11.92
CA ALA A 183 -14.66 -1.65 -12.06
C ALA A 183 -15.72 -2.40 -11.24
N GLN A 184 -16.30 -3.43 -11.82
CA GLN A 184 -17.32 -4.26 -11.18
C GLN A 184 -16.70 -5.58 -10.75
N PRO A 185 -16.81 -5.96 -9.46
CA PRO A 185 -16.34 -7.26 -9.01
C PRO A 185 -17.21 -8.38 -9.61
N GLU A 186 -16.58 -9.49 -9.99
CA GLU A 186 -17.24 -10.69 -10.48
C GLU A 186 -17.01 -11.85 -9.51
N GLY A 187 -18.07 -12.23 -8.80
CA GLY A 187 -18.00 -13.26 -7.76
C GLY A 187 -17.38 -12.79 -6.45
N SER A 188 -16.72 -13.70 -5.73
CA SER A 188 -16.02 -13.38 -4.50
C SER A 188 -14.65 -12.75 -4.79
N VAL A 189 -14.35 -11.65 -4.13
CA VAL A 189 -13.09 -10.92 -4.26
C VAL A 189 -12.34 -11.04 -2.95
N THR A 190 -11.39 -11.97 -2.89
CA THR A 190 -10.63 -12.25 -1.66
C THR A 190 -9.19 -11.75 -1.77
N ASP A 191 -8.48 -12.13 -2.82
CA ASP A 191 -7.08 -11.80 -3.04
C ASP A 191 -6.81 -11.39 -4.50
N ALA A 192 -5.65 -10.79 -4.76
CA ALA A 192 -5.28 -10.29 -6.08
C ALA A 192 -5.16 -11.39 -7.15
N ALA A 193 -4.82 -12.62 -6.77
CA ALA A 193 -4.63 -13.72 -7.71
C ALA A 193 -5.97 -14.30 -8.21
N THR A 194 -6.96 -14.33 -7.33
CA THR A 194 -8.28 -14.94 -7.63
C THR A 194 -9.35 -13.91 -7.97
N ALA A 195 -9.16 -12.65 -7.59
CA ALA A 195 -10.11 -11.58 -7.83
C ALA A 195 -10.39 -11.38 -9.32
N ARG A 196 -11.66 -11.22 -9.65
CA ARG A 196 -12.11 -10.89 -11.00
C ARG A 196 -12.83 -9.57 -10.97
N PHE A 197 -12.39 -8.65 -11.85
CA PHE A 197 -13.03 -7.37 -12.05
C PHE A 197 -13.26 -7.14 -13.53
N ARG A 198 -14.44 -6.64 -13.84
CA ARG A 198 -14.78 -6.16 -15.18
C ARG A 198 -14.62 -4.65 -15.22
N LEU A 199 -13.70 -4.19 -16.04
CA LEU A 199 -13.52 -2.77 -16.33
C LEU A 199 -14.62 -2.26 -17.28
N PRO A 200 -14.90 -0.95 -17.32
CA PRO A 200 -15.70 -0.33 -18.37
C PRO A 200 -15.19 -0.71 -19.76
N ALA A 201 -16.09 -0.89 -20.72
CA ALA A 201 -15.75 -1.34 -22.09
C ALA A 201 -14.76 -0.40 -22.80
N SER A 202 -14.70 0.87 -22.40
CA SER A 202 -13.69 1.83 -22.85
C SER A 202 -13.12 2.55 -21.63
N LEU A 203 -11.94 2.13 -21.20
CA LEU A 203 -11.20 2.83 -20.16
C LEU A 203 -10.45 4.00 -20.78
N ASN A 204 -10.99 5.21 -20.67
CA ASN A 204 -10.32 6.42 -21.11
C ASN A 204 -9.30 6.87 -20.07
N VAL A 205 -8.03 7.04 -20.49
CA VAL A 205 -6.92 7.38 -19.59
C VAL A 205 -7.15 8.73 -18.90
N GLU A 206 -7.51 9.78 -19.66
CA GLU A 206 -7.71 11.12 -19.09
C GLU A 206 -8.86 11.16 -18.07
N TRP A 207 -9.97 10.50 -18.41
CA TRP A 207 -11.10 10.36 -17.49
C TRP A 207 -10.68 9.61 -16.22
N GLY A 208 -9.93 8.50 -16.36
CA GLY A 208 -9.46 7.71 -15.24
C GLY A 208 -8.50 8.48 -14.33
N VAL A 209 -7.55 9.20 -14.91
CA VAL A 209 -6.63 10.10 -14.17
C VAL A 209 -7.43 11.12 -13.36
N GLN A 210 -8.44 11.77 -13.96
CA GLN A 210 -9.28 12.72 -13.24
C GLN A 210 -10.05 12.05 -12.09
N ARG A 211 -10.53 10.80 -12.26
CA ARG A 211 -11.20 10.04 -11.20
C ARG A 211 -10.26 9.77 -10.02
N LEU A 212 -9.02 9.37 -10.29
CA LEU A 212 -8.01 9.13 -9.24
C LEU A 212 -7.57 10.42 -8.55
N LYS A 213 -7.49 11.52 -9.27
CA LYS A 213 -7.25 12.85 -8.66
C LYS A 213 -8.39 13.24 -7.72
N ASN A 214 -9.62 13.01 -8.11
CA ASN A 214 -10.80 13.31 -7.27
C ASN A 214 -10.82 12.41 -6.02
N LEU A 215 -10.53 11.11 -6.17
CA LEU A 215 -10.41 10.18 -5.04
C LEU A 215 -9.33 10.67 -4.06
N SER A 216 -8.13 10.96 -4.57
CA SER A 216 -6.99 11.39 -3.76
C SER A 216 -7.26 12.73 -3.08
N ALA A 217 -7.92 13.67 -3.74
CA ALA A 217 -8.30 14.96 -3.15
C ALA A 217 -9.30 14.77 -2.01
N ALA A 218 -10.36 13.97 -2.22
CA ALA A 218 -11.36 13.69 -1.19
C ALA A 218 -10.74 13.00 0.04
N TRP A 219 -9.86 12.02 -0.18
CA TRP A 219 -9.20 11.31 0.92
C TRP A 219 -8.17 12.18 1.64
N ARG A 220 -7.50 13.08 0.90
CA ARG A 220 -6.61 14.08 1.48
C ARG A 220 -7.37 15.02 2.41
N ASP A 221 -8.52 15.51 1.99
CA ASP A 221 -9.30 16.46 2.79
C ASP A 221 -9.79 15.81 4.09
N GLN A 222 -10.28 14.57 4.05
CA GLN A 222 -10.63 13.81 5.26
C GLN A 222 -9.41 13.58 6.17
N LEU A 223 -8.24 13.25 5.60
CA LEU A 223 -7.00 13.09 6.40
C LEU A 223 -6.61 14.40 7.07
N LEU A 224 -6.73 15.54 6.39
CA LEU A 224 -6.45 16.85 6.96
C LEU A 224 -7.41 17.24 8.09
N GLU A 225 -8.70 16.88 7.96
CA GLU A 225 -9.69 17.06 9.03
C GLU A 225 -9.32 16.27 10.28
N ILE A 226 -8.95 14.98 10.11
CA ILE A 226 -8.52 14.14 11.22
C ILE A 226 -7.26 14.70 11.89
N LEU A 227 -6.25 15.07 11.11
CA LEU A 227 -5.01 15.67 11.63
C LEU A 227 -5.31 16.99 12.37
N GLY A 228 -6.19 17.82 11.81
CA GLY A 228 -6.63 19.07 12.43
C GLY A 228 -7.32 18.84 13.76
N ALA A 229 -8.25 17.88 13.84
CA ALA A 229 -8.93 17.50 15.08
C ALA A 229 -7.96 16.97 16.15
N MET A 230 -6.89 16.29 15.74
CA MET A 230 -5.85 15.77 16.63
C MET A 230 -4.75 16.82 16.95
N GLY A 231 -4.82 18.02 16.39
CA GLY A 231 -3.80 19.06 16.56
C GLY A 231 -2.45 18.75 15.90
N LEU A 232 -2.44 17.84 14.92
CA LEU A 232 -1.25 17.39 14.21
C LEU A 232 -1.09 18.12 12.88
N ARG A 233 0.15 18.39 12.48
CA ARG A 233 0.49 19.05 11.20
C ARG A 233 1.09 18.11 10.16
N GLU A 234 1.51 16.93 10.61
CA GLU A 234 2.20 15.93 9.78
C GLU A 234 1.62 14.54 10.03
N VAL A 235 1.29 13.84 8.96
CA VAL A 235 0.78 12.45 9.00
C VAL A 235 1.74 11.52 9.72
N ARG A 236 3.04 11.71 9.52
CA ARG A 236 4.09 10.90 10.15
C ARG A 236 4.00 10.86 11.68
N ARG A 237 3.41 11.88 12.30
CA ARG A 237 3.20 11.92 13.76
C ARG A 237 2.10 11.01 14.26
N LEU A 238 1.28 10.45 13.35
CA LEU A 238 0.32 9.41 13.71
C LEU A 238 0.97 8.05 13.96
N ARG A 239 2.16 7.82 13.41
CA ARG A 239 2.77 6.49 13.37
C ARG A 239 3.04 5.90 14.75
N GLY A 240 2.34 4.82 15.06
CA GLY A 240 2.46 4.12 16.35
C GLY A 240 1.71 4.78 17.52
N GLU A 241 0.98 5.88 17.27
CA GLU A 241 0.24 6.63 18.30
C GLU A 241 -1.13 5.98 18.58
N LEU A 242 -1.13 4.72 18.99
CA LEU A 242 -2.35 3.92 19.22
C LEU A 242 -3.32 4.57 20.21
N GLY A 243 -2.82 5.28 21.21
CA GLY A 243 -3.63 5.98 22.20
C GLY A 243 -4.51 7.11 21.62
N LEU A 244 -4.19 7.59 20.42
CA LEU A 244 -4.99 8.61 19.74
C LEU A 244 -6.21 8.05 18.98
N ALA A 245 -6.28 6.74 18.79
CA ALA A 245 -7.27 6.12 17.91
C ALA A 245 -8.34 5.28 18.65
N MET A 246 -8.22 5.13 19.95
CA MET A 246 -9.14 4.33 20.77
C MET A 246 -9.41 2.91 20.21
N PHE A 247 -8.37 2.26 19.68
CA PHE A 247 -8.49 0.89 19.17
C PHE A 247 -8.52 -0.17 20.28
N GLN A 248 -8.17 0.22 21.51
CA GLN A 248 -8.16 -0.72 22.63
C GLN A 248 -9.58 -0.82 23.16
N ARG A 249 -10.13 -2.02 23.17
CA ARG A 249 -11.46 -2.29 23.69
C ARG A 249 -11.64 -1.78 25.13
N ASP A 250 -10.60 -1.86 25.93
CA ASP A 250 -10.62 -1.40 27.31
C ASP A 250 -10.83 0.12 27.42
N LEU A 251 -10.14 0.91 26.59
CA LEU A 251 -10.32 2.37 26.52
C LEU A 251 -11.67 2.75 25.90
N GLU A 252 -12.11 2.02 24.90
CA GLU A 252 -13.40 2.18 24.27
C GLU A 252 -14.52 1.88 25.28
N GLN A 253 -14.43 0.78 26.01
CA GLN A 253 -15.36 0.40 27.06
C GLN A 253 -15.35 1.40 28.22
N GLU A 254 -14.19 1.91 28.64
CA GLU A 254 -14.08 2.94 29.66
C GLU A 254 -14.74 4.25 29.24
N ALA A 255 -14.55 4.65 27.96
CA ALA A 255 -15.09 5.92 27.46
C ALA A 255 -16.57 5.86 27.10
N PHE A 256 -17.07 4.73 26.59
CA PHE A 256 -18.41 4.61 26.01
C PHE A 256 -19.29 3.55 26.64
N GLY A 257 -18.75 2.64 27.45
CA GLY A 257 -19.49 1.50 28.02
C GLY A 257 -20.63 1.87 29.00
N GLY A 258 -20.76 3.15 29.35
CA GLY A 258 -21.86 3.67 30.15
C GLY A 258 -22.96 4.38 29.34
N ILE A 259 -22.85 4.37 28.01
CA ILE A 259 -23.81 5.03 27.11
C ILE A 259 -24.86 4.00 26.67
N ASP A 260 -26.15 4.31 26.87
CA ASP A 260 -27.25 3.45 26.44
C ASP A 260 -27.19 3.20 24.92
N GLY A 261 -27.18 1.92 24.53
CA GLY A 261 -27.08 1.49 23.13
C GLY A 261 -25.67 1.28 22.59
N TYR A 262 -24.65 1.40 23.44
CA TYR A 262 -23.30 0.98 23.12
C TYR A 262 -23.13 -0.52 23.42
N GLU A 263 -22.85 -1.34 22.41
CA GLU A 263 -22.58 -2.79 22.51
C GLU A 263 -21.15 -3.15 22.09
#